data_b766e02227ad25fdaf5d9d2e8d7d5881
#
_entry.id   b766e02227ad25fdaf5d9d2e8d7d5881
#
_cell.length_a   1.000
_cell.length_b   1.000
_cell.length_c   1.000
_cell.angle_alpha   90.00
_cell.angle_beta   90.00
_cell.angle_gamma   90.00
#
_symmetry.space_group_name_H-M   'P 1'
#
loop_
_entity.id
_entity.type
_entity.pdbx_description
1 polymer ?
#
loop_
_entity_poly.entity_id
_entity_poly.type
_entity_poly.pdbx_seq_one_letter_code
_entity_poly.pdbx_strand_id
1 'polypeptide(L)'
;RKTQLHPSSLHAHNFISICYLCIMKTEQLLRCIFPEILADYFDVIDIQENISQIDFWLDERNFMEKADRKAGTVSSYGFTAERVVQDFPLRGKPVYLHVRRRKWRDSSTGEIFSYSYDDLTAEGSKLSPEFVSFLKE
;
A
#
# COMPACT_ATOMS: atom_id res chain seq x y z
N ARG A 1 -10.05 -26.46 -28.93
CA ARG A 1 -9.66 -26.27 -28.54
C ARG A 1 -8.75 -25.75 -28.33
N LYS A 2 -8.46 -25.38 -27.94
CA LYS A 2 -7.70 -24.80 -27.73
C LYS A 2 -6.60 -24.77 -27.70
N THR A 3 -6.43 -24.67 -27.83
CA THR A 3 -5.39 -24.66 -28.06
C THR A 3 -4.54 -24.05 -27.34
N GLN A 4 -3.95 -24.40 -26.84
CA GLN A 4 -3.24 -23.84 -26.14
C GLN A 4 -2.05 -23.57 -26.57
N LEU A 5 -1.78 -22.60 -26.64
CA LEU A 5 -0.62 -22.18 -26.89
C LEU A 5 0.22 -22.47 -25.88
N HIS A 6 1.10 -23.15 -26.00
CA HIS A 6 2.01 -23.33 -25.04
C HIS A 6 3.00 -22.37 -25.09
N PRO A 7 2.96 -21.49 -24.25
CA PRO A 7 3.90 -20.41 -24.19
C PRO A 7 5.27 -20.85 -23.87
N SER A 8 5.36 -22.01 -23.47
CA SER A 8 6.68 -22.40 -23.07
C SER A 8 7.68 -22.18 -24.10
N SER A 9 7.33 -22.38 -25.28
CA SER A 9 8.30 -22.21 -26.27
C SER A 9 8.41 -20.83 -26.69
N LEU A 10 7.52 -19.98 -26.27
CA LEU A 10 7.53 -18.76 -26.77
C LEU A 10 8.26 -17.90 -26.03
N HIS A 11 9.24 -18.15 -25.52
CA HIS A 11 10.07 -17.17 -25.08
C HIS A 11 9.72 -16.60 -23.79
N ALA A 12 10.38 -16.98 -22.77
CA ALA A 12 10.32 -16.43 -21.45
C ALA A 12 10.47 -14.93 -21.46
N HIS A 13 11.18 -14.38 -22.42
CA HIS A 13 11.30 -12.96 -22.56
C HIS A 13 9.99 -12.22 -22.73
N ASN A 14 9.16 -12.68 -23.63
CA ASN A 14 7.88 -12.01 -23.89
C ASN A 14 6.95 -12.09 -22.69
N PHE A 15 6.99 -13.22 -21.98
CA PHE A 15 6.19 -13.39 -20.78
C PHE A 15 6.61 -12.40 -19.68
N ILE A 16 7.90 -12.23 -19.45
CA ILE A 16 8.41 -11.30 -18.45
C ILE A 16 8.04 -9.85 -18.82
N SER A 17 8.16 -9.49 -20.09
CA SER A 17 7.78 -8.15 -20.53
C SER A 17 6.30 -7.87 -20.36
N ILE A 18 5.45 -8.83 -20.64
CA ILE A 18 4.00 -8.70 -20.46
C ILE A 18 3.67 -8.53 -18.98
N CYS A 19 4.29 -9.30 -18.10
CA CYS A 19 4.08 -9.19 -16.67
C CYS A 19 4.52 -7.82 -16.14
N TYR A 20 5.66 -7.33 -16.61
CA TYR A 20 6.16 -6.02 -16.21
C TYR A 20 5.19 -4.91 -16.64
N LEU A 21 4.69 -4.95 -17.87
CA LEU A 21 3.72 -3.98 -18.36
C LEU A 21 2.40 -4.05 -17.59
N CYS A 22 1.94 -5.23 -17.23
CA CYS A 22 0.75 -5.41 -16.41
C CYS A 22 0.92 -4.78 -15.04
N ILE A 23 2.05 -4.98 -14.40
CA ILE A 23 2.35 -4.40 -13.09
C ILE A 23 2.37 -2.88 -13.18
N MET A 24 3.02 -2.31 -14.19
CA MET A 24 3.06 -0.87 -14.39
C MET A 24 1.68 -0.27 -14.61
N LYS A 25 0.85 -0.91 -15.42
CA LYS A 25 -0.52 -0.44 -15.65
C LYS A 25 -1.38 -0.52 -14.41
N THR A 26 -1.22 -1.58 -13.63
CA THR A 26 -1.92 -1.73 -12.35
C THR A 26 -1.53 -0.63 -11.38
N GLU A 27 -0.24 -0.31 -11.30
CA GLU A 27 0.23 0.77 -10.45
C GLU A 27 -0.33 2.13 -10.88
N GLN A 28 -0.36 2.40 -12.18
CA GLN A 28 -0.98 3.61 -12.71
C GLN A 28 -2.47 3.69 -12.37
N LEU A 29 -3.18 2.58 -12.48
CA LEU A 29 -4.59 2.52 -12.13
C LEU A 29 -4.81 2.81 -10.65
N LEU A 30 -4.00 2.24 -9.78
CA LEU A 30 -4.08 2.51 -8.35
C LEU A 30 -3.80 3.97 -8.03
N ARG A 31 -2.89 4.62 -8.76
CA ARG A 31 -2.64 6.05 -8.60
C ARG A 31 -3.79 6.93 -9.07
N CYS A 32 -4.65 6.43 -9.95
CA CYS A 32 -5.86 7.13 -10.35
C CYS A 32 -6.96 7.01 -9.30
N ILE A 33 -7.00 5.90 -8.58
CA ILE A 33 -8.04 5.61 -7.58
C ILE A 33 -7.67 6.19 -6.23
N PHE A 34 -6.42 6.01 -5.81
CA PHE A 34 -5.95 6.44 -4.51
C PHE A 34 -5.14 7.73 -4.59
N PRO A 35 -5.16 8.54 -3.53
CA PRO A 35 -4.29 9.69 -3.46
C PRO A 35 -2.82 9.28 -3.44
N GLU A 36 -2.00 10.22 -3.85
CA GLU A 36 -0.57 10.02 -4.03
C GLU A 36 0.11 9.40 -2.81
N ILE A 37 -0.26 9.85 -1.64
CA ILE A 37 0.34 9.35 -0.40
C ILE A 37 0.09 7.86 -0.18
N LEU A 38 -1.09 7.37 -0.53
CA LEU A 38 -1.36 5.95 -0.42
C LEU A 38 -0.54 5.16 -1.43
N ALA A 39 -0.48 5.66 -2.66
CA ALA A 39 0.27 5.00 -3.73
C ALA A 39 1.77 5.00 -3.46
N ASP A 40 2.29 6.03 -2.80
CA ASP A 40 3.73 6.15 -2.56
C ASP A 40 4.21 5.39 -1.32
N TYR A 41 3.40 5.30 -0.28
CA TYR A 41 3.83 4.74 1.00
C TYR A 41 3.20 3.40 1.37
N PHE A 42 2.24 2.92 0.60
CA PHE A 42 1.57 1.66 0.87
C PHE A 42 1.53 0.77 -0.36
N ASP A 43 1.60 -0.53 -0.13
CA ASP A 43 1.39 -1.54 -1.16
C ASP A 43 0.01 -2.14 -0.99
N VAL A 44 -0.72 -2.29 -2.09
CA VAL A 44 -1.99 -3.01 -2.09
C VAL A 44 -1.66 -4.49 -2.19
N ILE A 45 -1.94 -5.24 -1.14
CA ILE A 45 -1.61 -6.67 -1.08
C ILE A 45 -2.78 -7.57 -1.42
N ASP A 46 -3.99 -7.08 -1.31
CA ASP A 46 -5.19 -7.82 -1.70
C ASP A 46 -6.35 -6.87 -1.96
N ILE A 47 -7.28 -7.30 -2.79
CA ILE A 47 -8.51 -6.58 -3.11
C ILE A 47 -9.64 -7.59 -3.15
N GLN A 48 -10.74 -7.29 -2.46
CA GLN A 48 -11.94 -8.09 -2.53
C GLN A 48 -13.14 -7.20 -2.82
N GLU A 49 -13.89 -7.56 -3.82
CA GLU A 49 -15.11 -6.87 -4.19
C GLU A 49 -16.29 -7.81 -4.09
N ASN A 50 -17.36 -7.36 -3.49
CA ASN A 50 -18.63 -8.05 -3.54
C ASN A 50 -19.73 -7.06 -3.95
N ILE A 51 -20.99 -7.50 -3.91
CA ILE A 51 -22.10 -6.69 -4.38
C ILE A 51 -22.31 -5.44 -3.52
N SER A 52 -21.87 -5.45 -2.28
CA SER A 52 -22.14 -4.39 -1.31
C SER A 52 -20.95 -3.50 -0.98
N GLN A 53 -19.73 -3.92 -1.20
CA GLN A 53 -18.56 -3.16 -0.79
C GLN A 53 -17.28 -3.61 -1.50
N ILE A 54 -16.24 -2.80 -1.35
CA ILE A 54 -14.90 -3.11 -1.83
C ILE A 54 -13.96 -3.01 -0.64
N ASP A 55 -13.12 -4.02 -0.45
CA ASP A 55 -12.12 -4.04 0.60
C ASP A 55 -10.73 -4.08 -0.03
N PHE A 56 -9.84 -3.23 0.45
CA PHE A 56 -8.44 -3.21 0.05
C PHE A 56 -7.57 -3.49 1.26
N TRP A 57 -6.58 -4.36 1.11
CA TRP A 57 -5.58 -4.62 2.14
C TRP A 57 -4.30 -3.90 1.77
N LEU A 58 -3.84 -3.03 2.68
CA LEU A 58 -2.70 -2.16 2.45
C LEU A 58 -1.64 -2.39 3.53
N ASP A 59 -0.42 -2.63 3.10
CA ASP A 59 0.73 -2.69 4.00
C ASP A 59 1.65 -1.51 3.72
N GLU A 60 2.11 -0.85 4.77
CA GLU A 60 3.07 0.24 4.63
C GLU A 60 4.38 -0.28 4.06
N ARG A 61 4.95 0.43 3.08
CA ARG A 61 6.17 0.02 2.41
C ARG A 61 7.36 0.01 3.36
N ASN A 62 8.36 -0.76 2.99
CA ASN A 62 9.61 -0.85 3.73
C ASN A 62 10.48 0.36 3.39
N PHE A 63 10.11 1.51 3.92
CA PHE A 63 10.81 2.76 3.70
C PHE A 63 11.31 3.32 5.01
N MET A 64 12.62 3.53 5.11
CA MET A 64 13.26 4.09 6.29
C MET A 64 13.72 5.52 5.97
N GLU A 65 13.50 6.43 6.91
CA GLU A 65 13.96 7.80 6.76
C GLU A 65 15.48 7.87 6.65
N LYS A 66 15.95 8.92 5.97
CA LYS A 66 17.37 9.10 5.68
C LYS A 66 18.23 9.13 6.93
N ALA A 67 17.75 9.81 7.96
CA ALA A 67 18.47 9.94 9.22
C ALA A 67 18.67 8.57 9.89
N ASP A 68 17.62 7.78 9.95
CA ASP A 68 17.67 6.46 10.56
C ASP A 68 18.52 5.49 9.74
N ARG A 69 18.45 5.60 8.42
CA ARG A 69 19.28 4.79 7.53
C ARG A 69 20.76 5.11 7.72
N LYS A 70 21.08 6.39 7.93
CA LYS A 70 22.45 6.83 8.15
C LYS A 70 22.95 6.40 9.53
N ALA A 71 22.09 6.43 10.54
CA ALA A 71 22.46 6.02 11.90
C ALA A 71 22.77 4.53 12.00
N GLY A 72 22.09 3.71 11.21
CA GLY A 72 22.37 2.26 11.13
C GLY A 72 21.88 1.46 12.32
N THR A 73 21.11 2.06 13.25
CA THR A 73 20.64 1.38 14.45
C THR A 73 19.18 0.96 14.35
N VAL A 74 18.47 1.43 13.33
CA VAL A 74 17.03 1.18 13.17
C VAL A 74 16.82 0.02 12.21
N SER A 75 15.95 -0.88 12.57
CA SER A 75 15.60 -2.04 11.74
C SER A 75 14.09 -2.28 11.75
N SER A 76 13.60 -2.98 10.73
CA SER A 76 12.19 -3.32 10.64
C SER A 76 11.80 -4.30 11.75
N TYR A 77 10.62 -4.08 12.34
CA TYR A 77 10.14 -4.88 13.47
C TYR A 77 8.70 -5.36 13.25
N GLY A 78 8.34 -5.67 12.03
CA GLY A 78 7.01 -6.19 11.68
C GLY A 78 5.98 -5.09 11.47
N PHE A 79 4.72 -5.43 11.68
CA PHE A 79 3.59 -4.55 11.43
C PHE A 79 2.75 -4.34 12.68
N THR A 80 1.99 -3.26 12.70
CA THR A 80 0.95 -3.05 13.70
C THR A 80 -0.20 -4.02 13.44
N ALA A 81 -1.14 -4.10 14.38
CA ALA A 81 -2.39 -4.80 14.14
C ALA A 81 -3.14 -4.15 12.97
N GLU A 82 -3.86 -4.95 12.21
CA GLU A 82 -4.67 -4.45 11.12
C GLU A 82 -5.77 -3.53 11.65
N ARG A 83 -5.96 -2.43 10.96
CA ARG A 83 -7.03 -1.49 11.27
C ARG A 83 -7.87 -1.22 10.04
N VAL A 84 -9.18 -1.23 10.20
CA VAL A 84 -10.11 -0.98 9.10
C VAL A 84 -10.55 0.48 9.16
N VAL A 85 -10.35 1.18 8.05
CA VAL A 85 -10.72 2.58 7.91
C VAL A 85 -11.62 2.71 6.70
N GLN A 86 -12.73 3.42 6.85
CA GLN A 86 -13.61 3.68 5.71
C GLN A 86 -13.06 4.83 4.88
N ASP A 87 -13.00 4.63 3.59
CA ASP A 87 -12.56 5.64 2.63
C ASP A 87 -13.75 6.13 1.79
N PHE A 88 -13.48 7.03 0.85
CA PHE A 88 -14.51 7.53 -0.05
C PHE A 88 -15.06 6.40 -0.91
N PRO A 89 -16.37 6.42 -1.20
CA PRO A 89 -16.97 5.35 -2.01
C PRO A 89 -16.41 5.35 -3.43
N LEU A 90 -16.35 4.18 -4.02
CA LEU A 90 -15.90 4.01 -5.39
C LEU A 90 -17.06 3.44 -6.20
N ARG A 91 -17.53 4.20 -7.16
CA ARG A 91 -18.64 3.85 -8.05
C ARG A 91 -19.88 3.38 -7.28
N GLY A 92 -20.20 4.12 -6.22
CA GLY A 92 -21.40 3.85 -5.42
C GLY A 92 -21.26 2.74 -4.38
N LYS A 93 -20.10 2.11 -4.29
CA LYS A 93 -19.85 1.11 -3.24
C LYS A 93 -18.96 1.68 -2.15
N PRO A 94 -19.29 1.44 -0.88
CA PRO A 94 -18.38 1.82 0.20
C PRO A 94 -17.05 1.08 0.08
N VAL A 95 -15.98 1.78 0.44
CA VAL A 95 -14.62 1.26 0.38
C VAL A 95 -14.05 1.18 1.79
N TYR A 96 -13.51 0.03 2.13
CA TYR A 96 -12.86 -0.20 3.41
C TYR A 96 -11.39 -0.54 3.18
N LEU A 97 -10.53 0.17 3.89
CA LEU A 97 -9.08 -0.01 3.82
C LEU A 97 -8.63 -0.77 5.06
N HIS A 98 -8.09 -1.95 4.87
CA HIS A 98 -7.50 -2.75 5.93
C HIS A 98 -6.02 -2.46 5.95
N VAL A 99 -5.58 -1.66 6.90
CA VAL A 99 -4.25 -1.04 6.87
C VAL A 99 -3.38 -1.57 8.00
N ARG A 100 -2.16 -1.96 7.65
CA ARG A 100 -1.14 -2.25 8.64
C ARG A 100 0.01 -1.27 8.43
N ARG A 101 0.48 -0.70 9.53
CA ARG A 101 1.63 0.18 9.51
C ARG A 101 2.88 -0.60 9.90
N ARG A 102 4.01 -0.21 9.37
CA ARG A 102 5.27 -0.87 9.67
C ARG A 102 5.83 -0.34 10.99
N LYS A 103 6.30 -1.26 11.83
CA LYS A 103 7.00 -0.91 13.05
C LYS A 103 8.50 -0.98 12.81
N TRP A 104 9.22 -0.14 13.52
CA TRP A 104 10.66 -0.06 13.50
C TRP A 104 11.20 -0.16 14.92
N ARG A 105 12.40 -0.66 15.07
CA ARG A 105 13.06 -0.76 16.36
C ARG A 105 14.43 -0.12 16.28
N ASP A 106 14.73 0.76 17.22
CA ASP A 106 16.07 1.32 17.39
C ASP A 106 16.83 0.48 18.39
N SER A 107 17.88 -0.19 17.96
CA SER A 107 18.68 -1.05 18.83
C SER A 107 19.46 -0.27 19.89
N SER A 108 19.72 1.00 19.67
CA SER A 108 20.45 1.83 20.62
C SER A 108 19.61 2.23 21.83
N THR A 109 18.30 2.39 21.65
CA THR A 109 17.38 2.79 22.71
C THR A 109 16.40 1.69 23.11
N GLY A 110 16.22 0.68 22.26
CA GLY A 110 15.19 -0.34 22.41
C GLY A 110 13.79 0.14 22.08
N GLU A 111 13.65 1.36 21.59
CA GLU A 111 12.35 1.93 21.27
C GLU A 111 11.75 1.29 20.04
N ILE A 112 10.44 1.03 20.09
CA ILE A 112 9.67 0.56 18.96
C ILE A 112 8.75 1.70 18.53
N PHE A 113 8.79 2.06 17.27
CA PHE A 113 8.04 3.21 16.76
C PHE A 113 7.53 2.96 15.34
N SER A 114 6.64 3.85 14.88
CA SER A 114 6.21 3.91 13.49
C SER A 114 6.40 5.36 13.03
N TYR A 115 6.71 5.54 11.75
CA TYR A 115 6.84 6.90 11.21
C TYR A 115 5.46 7.55 11.16
N SER A 116 5.38 8.83 11.51
CA SER A 116 4.11 9.55 11.51
C SER A 116 3.96 10.40 10.25
N TYR A 117 2.72 10.75 9.96
CA TYR A 117 2.38 11.59 8.82
C TYR A 117 1.75 12.88 9.33
N ASP A 118 2.52 13.64 10.11
CA ASP A 118 2.00 14.79 10.86
C ASP A 118 1.52 15.95 9.98
N ASP A 119 2.07 16.09 8.79
CA ASP A 119 1.74 17.18 7.89
C ASP A 119 0.43 16.98 7.11
N LEU A 120 -0.23 15.84 7.31
CA LEU A 120 -1.44 15.56 6.58
C LEU A 120 -2.65 16.26 7.17
N THR A 121 -3.47 16.81 6.30
CA THR A 121 -4.79 17.32 6.65
C THR A 121 -5.82 16.71 5.71
N ALA A 122 -7.05 16.55 6.19
CA ALA A 122 -8.14 16.08 5.33
C ALA A 122 -8.52 17.15 4.32
N GLU A 123 -8.40 18.43 4.70
CA GLU A 123 -8.75 19.53 3.84
C GLU A 123 -7.74 19.65 2.70
N GLY A 124 -8.22 19.61 1.49
CA GLY A 124 -7.38 19.68 0.31
C GLY A 124 -6.67 18.37 -0.05
N SER A 125 -6.77 17.36 0.79
CA SER A 125 -6.25 16.04 0.46
C SER A 125 -7.37 15.18 -0.13
N LYS A 126 -6.99 14.13 -0.83
CA LYS A 126 -7.98 13.15 -1.34
C LYS A 126 -8.21 12.02 -0.34
N LEU A 127 -7.76 12.18 0.89
CA LEU A 127 -7.93 11.19 1.95
C LEU A 127 -9.19 11.48 2.74
N SER A 128 -9.84 10.44 3.23
CA SER A 128 -10.95 10.62 4.16
C SER A 128 -10.43 11.14 5.51
N PRO A 129 -11.25 11.93 6.25
CA PRO A 129 -10.84 12.40 7.57
C PRO A 129 -10.45 11.27 8.53
N GLU A 130 -11.14 10.15 8.45
CA GLU A 130 -10.86 8.98 9.26
C GLU A 130 -9.47 8.42 8.95
N PHE A 131 -9.10 8.36 7.69
CA PHE A 131 -7.80 7.85 7.28
C PHE A 131 -6.66 8.80 7.68
N VAL A 132 -6.88 10.11 7.54
CA VAL A 132 -5.93 11.11 8.00
C VAL A 132 -5.69 10.98 9.51
N SER A 133 -6.76 10.83 10.27
CA SER A 133 -6.66 10.65 11.71
C SER A 133 -5.86 9.40 12.06
N PHE A 134 -6.12 8.31 11.37
CA PHE A 134 -5.38 7.07 11.56
C PHE A 134 -3.89 7.22 11.26
N LEU A 135 -3.53 7.91 10.21
CA LEU A 135 -2.12 8.10 9.83
C LEU A 135 -1.35 8.97 10.81
N LYS A 136 -2.06 9.78 11.59
CA LYS A 136 -1.42 10.65 12.58
C LYS A 136 -1.25 9.99 13.96
N GLU A 137 -1.86 8.87 14.18
CA GLU A 137 -1.68 8.10 15.40
C GLU A 137 -0.27 7.52 15.48
#